data_752819593ba01cff64d4ed5042bcf280
#
_entry.id   752819593ba01cff64d4ed5042bcf280
#
_cell.length_a   1.000
_cell.length_b   1.000
_cell.length_c   1.000
_cell.angle_alpha   90.00
_cell.angle_beta   90.00
_cell.angle_gamma   90.00
#
_symmetry.space_group_name_H-M   'P 1'
#
loop_
_entity.id
_entity.type
_entity.pdbx_description
1 polymer ?
#
loop_
_entity_poly.entity_id
_entity_poly.type
_entity_poly.pdbx_seq_one_letter_code
_entity_poly.pdbx_strand_id
1 'polypeptide(L)'
;MSNHAPSCTKSDIKKITKKLSKIIKLGDCVLLEGSLGVGKTEFAKNLLSAFGIKRFACGSPTFPIINEYNYLNNKIIHIDFYRLKNYGEIEDIGVPSYFWDENVIVISEWLNLFPKFERQVMKKENSNIWKVKLEFDKKYPTTKRKVSIFMGHH
;
A
#
# COMPACT_ATOMS: atom_id res chain seq x y z
N MET A 1 7.86 0.41 26.83
CA MET A 1 8.21 -0.71 25.91
C MET A 1 8.58 -0.11 24.56
N SER A 2 9.80 -0.26 24.14
CA SER A 2 10.22 0.21 22.82
C SER A 2 9.59 -0.72 21.77
N ASN A 3 8.56 -0.23 21.08
CA ASN A 3 8.02 -0.88 19.89
C ASN A 3 9.06 -0.83 18.76
N HIS A 4 10.08 -1.68 18.87
CA HIS A 4 11.04 -1.82 17.80
C HIS A 4 10.41 -2.69 16.72
N ALA A 5 10.12 -2.06 15.58
CA ALA A 5 9.67 -2.78 14.40
C ALA A 5 10.67 -3.92 14.07
N PRO A 6 10.19 -5.13 13.78
CA PRO A 6 11.06 -6.26 13.50
C PRO A 6 11.90 -6.01 12.26
N SER A 7 13.15 -6.46 12.31
CA SER A 7 14.07 -6.47 11.17
C SER A 7 13.73 -7.66 10.26
N CYS A 8 13.33 -7.37 9.04
CA CYS A 8 12.78 -8.33 8.08
C CYS A 8 13.69 -8.47 6.86
N THR A 9 13.96 -9.71 6.46
CA THR A 9 14.58 -10.07 5.17
C THR A 9 13.51 -10.01 4.07
N LYS A 10 13.92 -10.14 2.80
CA LYS A 10 13.00 -10.29 1.67
C LYS A 10 12.05 -11.49 1.85
N SER A 11 12.56 -12.61 2.40
CA SER A 11 11.76 -13.80 2.70
C SER A 11 10.71 -13.53 3.78
N ASP A 12 11.08 -12.76 4.82
CA ASP A 12 10.14 -12.39 5.89
C ASP A 12 9.04 -11.49 5.34
N ILE A 13 9.37 -10.54 4.47
CA ILE A 13 8.38 -9.66 3.80
C ILE A 13 7.38 -10.48 2.97
N LYS A 14 7.85 -11.51 2.24
CA LYS A 14 6.94 -12.42 1.51
C LYS A 14 6.00 -13.17 2.44
N LYS A 15 6.46 -13.61 3.61
CA LYS A 15 5.62 -14.25 4.62
C LYS A 15 4.58 -13.27 5.21
N ILE A 16 5.00 -12.03 5.46
CA ILE A 16 4.13 -10.95 5.96
C ILE A 16 3.02 -10.67 4.95
N THR A 17 3.36 -10.43 3.68
CA THR A 17 2.37 -10.14 2.64
C THR A 17 1.41 -11.30 2.41
N LYS A 18 1.89 -12.56 2.52
CA LYS A 18 1.04 -13.74 2.45
C LYS A 18 0.03 -13.83 3.62
N LYS A 19 0.43 -13.42 4.83
CA LYS A 19 -0.49 -13.33 5.97
C LYS A 19 -1.49 -12.20 5.77
N LEU A 20 -1.04 -11.03 5.33
CA LEU A 20 -1.90 -9.87 5.07
C LEU A 20 -2.97 -10.18 4.02
N SER A 21 -2.61 -10.84 2.91
CA SER A 21 -3.56 -11.17 1.85
C SER A 21 -4.73 -12.07 2.31
N LYS A 22 -4.58 -12.78 3.43
CA LYS A 22 -5.64 -13.63 3.99
C LYS A 22 -6.65 -12.87 4.85
N ILE A 23 -6.27 -11.68 5.34
CA ILE A 23 -7.09 -10.90 6.27
C ILE A 23 -7.61 -9.60 5.65
N ILE A 24 -6.94 -9.08 4.62
CA ILE A 24 -7.42 -7.93 3.84
C ILE A 24 -8.64 -8.35 3.02
N LYS A 25 -9.66 -7.51 3.02
CA LYS A 25 -10.96 -7.74 2.35
C LYS A 25 -11.22 -6.68 1.30
N LEU A 26 -12.21 -6.92 0.45
CA LEU A 26 -12.75 -5.89 -0.44
C LEU A 26 -13.20 -4.68 0.38
N GLY A 27 -12.95 -3.50 -0.14
CA GLY A 27 -13.17 -2.24 0.55
C GLY A 27 -11.99 -1.77 1.41
N ASP A 28 -11.05 -2.63 1.78
CA ASP A 28 -9.89 -2.26 2.58
C ASP A 28 -8.87 -1.44 1.77
N CYS A 29 -8.08 -0.63 2.48
CA CYS A 29 -6.97 0.12 1.91
C CYS A 29 -5.66 -0.24 2.59
N VAL A 30 -4.60 -0.35 1.81
CA VAL A 30 -3.22 -0.55 2.28
C VAL A 30 -2.40 0.68 1.94
N LEU A 31 -1.93 1.40 2.96
CA LEU A 31 -1.15 2.63 2.81
C LEU A 31 0.32 2.32 3.09
N LEU A 32 1.15 2.37 2.05
CA LEU A 32 2.58 2.09 2.14
C LEU A 32 3.36 3.39 2.35
N GLU A 33 4.07 3.49 3.45
CA GLU A 33 4.91 4.62 3.82
C GLU A 33 6.37 4.22 3.94
N GLY A 34 7.24 5.16 3.67
CA GLY A 34 8.68 4.99 3.81
C GLY A 34 9.45 5.85 2.81
N SER A 35 10.74 6.02 3.05
CA SER A 35 11.63 6.82 2.21
C SER A 35 11.78 6.23 0.79
N LEU A 36 12.26 7.06 -0.12
CA LEU A 36 12.53 6.63 -1.49
C LEU A 36 13.50 5.43 -1.50
N GLY A 37 13.20 4.42 -2.31
CA GLY A 37 14.02 3.23 -2.46
C GLY A 37 13.94 2.22 -1.31
N VAL A 38 13.10 2.44 -0.30
CA VAL A 38 12.99 1.54 0.86
C VAL A 38 12.33 0.19 0.52
N GLY A 39 11.59 0.12 -0.58
CA GLY A 39 10.95 -1.13 -1.03
C GLY A 39 9.43 -1.15 -0.97
N LYS A 40 8.75 0.02 -1.00
CA LYS A 40 7.28 0.11 -1.04
C LYS A 40 6.69 -0.62 -2.24
N THR A 41 7.22 -0.36 -3.44
CA THR A 41 6.77 -1.02 -4.67
C THR A 41 6.99 -2.53 -4.63
N GLU A 42 8.12 -2.98 -4.08
CA GLU A 42 8.41 -4.41 -3.91
C GLU A 42 7.44 -5.05 -2.92
N PHE A 43 7.10 -4.36 -1.83
CA PHE A 43 6.09 -4.80 -0.88
C PHE A 43 4.71 -4.93 -1.57
N ALA A 44 4.31 -3.92 -2.35
CA ALA A 44 3.07 -3.95 -3.12
C ALA A 44 3.03 -5.15 -4.09
N LYS A 45 4.10 -5.42 -4.82
CA LYS A 45 4.22 -6.58 -5.72
C LYS A 45 4.11 -7.92 -4.98
N ASN A 46 4.77 -8.05 -3.83
CA ASN A 46 4.67 -9.24 -3.00
C ASN A 46 3.22 -9.44 -2.50
N LEU A 47 2.54 -8.37 -2.13
CA LEU A 47 1.14 -8.42 -1.70
C LEU A 47 0.21 -8.79 -2.86
N LEU A 48 0.37 -8.18 -4.03
CA LEU A 48 -0.37 -8.54 -5.25
C LEU A 48 -0.15 -10.01 -5.62
N SER A 49 1.10 -10.49 -5.54
CA SER A 49 1.44 -11.89 -5.76
C SER A 49 0.72 -12.83 -4.78
N ALA A 50 0.64 -12.42 -3.51
CA ALA A 50 -0.05 -13.17 -2.48
C ALA A 50 -1.57 -13.24 -2.71
N PHE A 51 -2.16 -12.25 -3.39
CA PHE A 51 -3.54 -12.28 -3.90
C PHE A 51 -3.71 -13.14 -5.18
N GLY A 52 -2.63 -13.68 -5.73
CA GLY A 52 -2.67 -14.50 -6.93
C GLY A 52 -2.50 -13.72 -8.25
N ILE A 53 -2.16 -12.44 -8.19
CA ILE A 53 -1.83 -11.65 -9.38
C ILE A 53 -0.48 -12.12 -9.93
N LYS A 54 -0.45 -12.58 -11.18
CA LYS A 54 0.74 -13.18 -11.81
C LYS A 54 1.49 -12.22 -12.74
N ARG A 55 0.83 -11.17 -13.22
CA ARG A 55 1.42 -10.20 -14.14
C ARG A 55 1.30 -8.80 -13.54
N PHE A 56 2.42 -8.13 -13.39
CA PHE A 56 2.49 -6.77 -12.86
C PHE A 56 2.92 -5.81 -13.97
N ALA A 57 2.49 -4.56 -13.86
CA ALA A 57 3.16 -3.49 -14.56
C ALA A 57 4.62 -3.40 -14.06
N CYS A 58 5.56 -3.15 -14.96
CA CYS A 58 6.97 -2.98 -14.60
C CYS A 58 7.14 -1.73 -13.74
N GLY A 59 7.77 -1.89 -12.56
CA GLY A 59 8.04 -0.80 -11.64
C GLY A 59 6.85 -0.36 -10.79
N SER A 60 6.99 0.80 -10.16
CA SER A 60 5.91 1.52 -9.50
C SER A 60 4.96 2.11 -10.57
N PRO A 61 3.66 2.32 -10.28
CA PRO A 61 2.75 2.99 -11.21
C PRO A 61 3.13 4.47 -11.35
N THR A 62 4.01 4.77 -12.31
CA THR A 62 4.48 6.14 -12.55
C THR A 62 3.79 6.79 -13.74
N PHE A 63 3.51 6.00 -14.77
CA PHE A 63 2.67 6.31 -15.92
C PHE A 63 2.11 4.98 -16.47
N PRO A 64 0.83 4.67 -16.27
CA PRO A 64 -0.14 5.43 -15.46
C PRO A 64 0.22 5.40 -13.96
N ILE A 65 -0.21 6.45 -13.25
CA ILE A 65 -0.12 6.56 -11.78
C ILE A 65 -0.96 5.46 -11.09
N ILE A 66 -1.93 4.92 -11.80
CA ILE A 66 -2.89 3.92 -11.35
C ILE A 66 -2.72 2.65 -12.18
N ASN A 67 -2.49 1.52 -11.53
CA ASN A 67 -2.56 0.19 -12.12
C ASN A 67 -3.75 -0.58 -11.55
N GLU A 68 -4.56 -1.15 -12.44
CA GLU A 68 -5.72 -1.98 -12.10
C GLU A 68 -5.41 -3.45 -12.34
N TYR A 69 -5.77 -4.31 -11.40
CA TYR A 69 -5.62 -5.75 -11.49
C TYR A 69 -6.95 -6.43 -11.23
N ASN A 70 -7.31 -7.40 -12.06
CA ASN A 70 -8.49 -8.22 -11.84
C ASN A 70 -8.24 -9.17 -10.67
N TYR A 71 -9.15 -9.19 -9.71
CA TYR A 71 -9.12 -10.04 -8.54
C TYR A 71 -10.51 -10.59 -8.24
N LEU A 72 -10.71 -11.91 -8.41
CA LEU A 72 -12.02 -12.51 -8.39
C LEU A 72 -12.94 -11.79 -9.42
N ASN A 73 -14.15 -11.38 -9.03
CA ASN A 73 -15.03 -10.56 -9.88
C ASN A 73 -14.90 -9.06 -9.59
N ASN A 74 -13.81 -8.64 -8.95
CA ASN A 74 -13.54 -7.29 -8.49
C ASN A 74 -12.16 -6.82 -8.91
N LYS A 75 -11.64 -5.76 -8.28
CA LYS A 75 -10.34 -5.19 -8.63
C LYS A 75 -9.45 -4.93 -7.42
N ILE A 76 -8.15 -5.02 -7.64
CA ILE A 76 -7.13 -4.41 -6.77
C ILE A 76 -6.53 -3.25 -7.54
N ILE A 77 -6.47 -2.09 -6.90
CA ILE A 77 -5.93 -0.85 -7.49
C ILE A 77 -4.63 -0.51 -6.79
N HIS A 78 -3.56 -0.34 -7.55
CA HIS A 78 -2.27 0.12 -7.04
C HIS A 78 -2.00 1.54 -7.53
N ILE A 79 -1.84 2.49 -6.60
CA ILE A 79 -1.70 3.91 -6.88
C ILE A 79 -0.38 4.42 -6.30
N ASP A 80 0.38 5.18 -7.09
CA ASP A 80 1.56 5.91 -6.63
C ASP A 80 1.30 7.43 -6.68
N PHE A 81 1.29 8.07 -5.51
CA PHE A 81 1.05 9.51 -5.36
C PHE A 81 2.30 10.37 -5.53
N TYR A 82 3.48 9.78 -5.68
CA TYR A 82 4.76 10.51 -5.64
C TYR A 82 4.87 11.64 -6.68
N ARG A 83 4.29 11.47 -7.86
CA ARG A 83 4.35 12.44 -8.95
C ARG A 83 3.19 13.44 -9.00
N LEU A 84 2.17 13.24 -8.17
CA LEU A 84 1.06 14.19 -8.06
C LEU A 84 1.52 15.43 -7.29
N LYS A 85 1.11 16.60 -7.75
CA LYS A 85 1.57 17.90 -7.22
C LYS A 85 0.58 18.51 -6.24
N ASN A 86 -0.72 18.27 -6.44
CA ASN A 86 -1.78 18.87 -5.66
C ASN A 86 -3.03 17.98 -5.62
N TYR A 87 -3.95 18.33 -4.75
CA TYR A 87 -5.19 17.58 -4.56
C TYR A 87 -6.12 17.61 -5.79
N GLY A 88 -6.09 18.70 -6.57
CA GLY A 88 -6.88 18.79 -7.81
C GLY A 88 -6.51 17.70 -8.81
N GLU A 89 -5.23 17.37 -8.95
CA GLU A 89 -4.78 16.26 -9.81
C GLU A 89 -5.32 14.90 -9.32
N ILE A 90 -5.46 14.70 -8.00
CA ILE A 90 -6.06 13.49 -7.41
C ILE A 90 -7.53 13.36 -7.83
N GLU A 91 -8.27 14.47 -7.78
CA GLU A 91 -9.68 14.49 -8.20
C GLU A 91 -9.83 14.30 -9.70
N ASP A 92 -9.02 14.99 -10.50
CA ASP A 92 -9.07 14.95 -11.96
C ASP A 92 -8.89 13.55 -12.54
N ILE A 93 -8.04 12.73 -11.93
CA ILE A 93 -7.82 11.33 -12.34
C ILE A 93 -8.77 10.32 -11.67
N GLY A 94 -9.73 10.79 -10.86
CA GLY A 94 -10.77 9.98 -10.26
C GLY A 94 -10.33 9.07 -9.11
N VAL A 95 -9.17 9.32 -8.52
CA VAL A 95 -8.62 8.52 -7.41
C VAL A 95 -9.56 8.39 -6.22
N PRO A 96 -10.30 9.43 -5.77
CA PRO A 96 -11.18 9.30 -4.62
C PRO A 96 -12.22 8.18 -4.78
N SER A 97 -12.74 7.95 -5.98
CA SER A 97 -13.75 6.91 -6.22
C SER A 97 -13.26 5.52 -5.84
N TYR A 98 -11.99 5.19 -6.06
CA TYR A 98 -11.42 3.90 -5.69
C TYR A 98 -11.36 3.69 -4.18
N PHE A 99 -11.03 4.73 -3.43
CA PHE A 99 -10.92 4.64 -1.97
C PHE A 99 -12.27 4.41 -1.28
N TRP A 100 -13.38 4.84 -1.89
CA TRP A 100 -14.74 4.66 -1.34
C TRP A 100 -15.52 3.51 -1.98
N ASP A 101 -14.95 2.80 -2.94
CA ASP A 101 -15.57 1.62 -3.54
C ASP A 101 -15.37 0.39 -2.63
N GLU A 102 -16.47 -0.19 -2.17
CA GLU A 102 -16.47 -1.38 -1.30
C GLU A 102 -16.06 -2.67 -2.04
N ASN A 103 -16.02 -2.65 -3.36
CA ASN A 103 -15.66 -3.77 -4.20
C ASN A 103 -14.20 -3.73 -4.68
N VAL A 104 -13.40 -2.82 -4.14
CA VAL A 104 -12.02 -2.58 -4.54
C VAL A 104 -11.10 -2.68 -3.33
N ILE A 105 -9.95 -3.32 -3.48
CA ILE A 105 -8.83 -3.19 -2.56
C ILE A 105 -7.88 -2.13 -3.13
N VAL A 106 -7.53 -1.11 -2.34
CA VAL A 106 -6.57 -0.09 -2.74
C VAL A 106 -5.23 -0.34 -2.06
N ILE A 107 -4.15 -0.36 -2.84
CA ILE A 107 -2.78 -0.33 -2.35
C ILE A 107 -2.18 1.00 -2.82
N SER A 108 -1.75 1.85 -1.90
CA SER A 108 -1.21 3.17 -2.22
C SER A 108 0.22 3.35 -1.72
N GLU A 109 1.03 4.05 -2.53
CA GLU A 109 2.35 4.54 -2.15
C GLU A 109 2.33 6.06 -2.08
N TRP A 110 3.01 6.65 -1.09
CA TRP A 110 3.17 8.09 -0.95
C TRP A 110 1.88 8.89 -0.67
N LEU A 111 0.81 8.25 -0.18
CA LEU A 111 -0.40 8.99 0.20
C LEU A 111 -0.15 10.03 1.30
N ASN A 112 0.85 9.80 2.14
CA ASN A 112 1.28 10.72 3.20
C ASN A 112 1.78 12.08 2.70
N LEU A 113 2.08 12.23 1.40
CA LEU A 113 2.34 13.55 0.78
C LEU A 113 1.08 14.43 0.70
N PHE A 114 -0.11 13.84 0.86
CA PHE A 114 -1.41 14.51 0.82
C PHE A 114 -2.16 14.33 2.16
N PRO A 115 -1.70 14.98 3.25
CA PRO A 115 -2.18 14.70 4.60
C PRO A 115 -3.68 14.97 4.80
N LYS A 116 -4.28 15.89 4.05
CA LYS A 116 -5.74 16.11 4.10
C LYS A 116 -6.50 14.92 3.55
N PHE A 117 -6.07 14.39 2.40
CA PHE A 117 -6.70 13.23 1.78
C PHE A 117 -6.45 11.96 2.60
N GLU A 118 -5.22 11.77 3.09
CA GLU A 118 -4.90 10.66 4.00
C GLU A 118 -5.82 10.64 5.23
N ARG A 119 -6.06 11.80 5.87
CA ARG A 119 -6.98 11.90 7.00
C ARG A 119 -8.41 11.54 6.65
N GLN A 120 -8.89 11.85 5.44
CA GLN A 120 -10.20 11.42 4.96
C GLN A 120 -10.25 9.90 4.81
N VAL A 121 -9.25 9.30 4.17
CA VAL A 121 -9.14 7.85 4.00
C VAL A 121 -9.09 7.14 5.36
N MET A 122 -8.32 7.67 6.32
CA MET A 122 -8.21 7.11 7.67
C MET A 122 -9.53 7.11 8.46
N LYS A 123 -10.50 7.94 8.07
CA LYS A 123 -11.85 8.02 8.67
C LYS A 123 -12.89 7.20 7.91
N LYS A 124 -12.48 6.44 6.90
CA LYS A 124 -13.40 5.60 6.13
C LYS A 124 -14.06 4.56 7.05
N GLU A 125 -15.38 4.53 7.03
CA GLU A 125 -16.19 3.58 7.79
C GLU A 125 -16.33 2.24 7.06
N ASN A 126 -16.67 1.18 7.80
CA ASN A 126 -16.95 -0.17 7.28
C ASN A 126 -15.79 -0.86 6.54
N SER A 127 -14.57 -0.42 6.74
CA SER A 127 -13.38 -1.03 6.13
C SER A 127 -12.15 -0.87 7.01
N ASN A 128 -11.13 -1.71 6.76
CA ASN A 128 -9.87 -1.63 7.48
C ASN A 128 -8.88 -0.78 6.68
N ILE A 129 -8.16 0.07 7.37
CA ILE A 129 -7.05 0.82 6.80
C ILE A 129 -5.75 0.24 7.38
N TRP A 130 -4.99 -0.42 6.52
CA TRP A 130 -3.71 -1.05 6.85
C TRP A 130 -2.57 -0.09 6.53
N LYS A 131 -1.99 0.52 7.54
CA LYS A 131 -0.84 1.40 7.38
C LYS A 131 0.43 0.60 7.56
N VAL A 132 1.24 0.48 6.51
CA VAL A 132 2.49 -0.26 6.48
C VAL A 132 3.65 0.71 6.35
N LYS A 133 4.47 0.82 7.39
CA LYS A 133 5.66 1.65 7.39
C LYS A 133 6.89 0.80 7.16
N LEU A 134 7.67 1.14 6.14
CA LEU A 134 8.95 0.54 5.78
C LEU A 134 10.08 1.50 6.09
N GLU A 135 11.09 1.01 6.81
CA GLU A 135 12.31 1.78 7.14
C GLU A 135 13.54 0.96 6.82
N PHE A 136 14.64 1.60 6.44
CA PHE A 136 15.92 0.92 6.31
C PHE A 136 16.36 0.39 7.68
N ASP A 137 16.83 -0.85 7.70
CA ASP A 137 17.47 -1.38 8.90
C ASP A 137 18.83 -0.69 9.09
N LYS A 138 19.07 -0.11 10.26
CA LYS A 138 20.31 0.64 10.53
C LYS A 138 21.57 -0.25 10.46
N LYS A 139 21.44 -1.52 10.87
CA LYS A 139 22.54 -2.47 10.90
C LYS A 139 22.75 -3.17 9.55
N TYR A 140 21.65 -3.43 8.82
CA TYR A 140 21.67 -4.18 7.55
C TYR A 140 20.87 -3.44 6.46
N PRO A 141 21.27 -2.20 6.07
CA PRO A 141 20.43 -1.34 5.23
C PRO A 141 20.22 -1.85 3.80
N THR A 142 21.11 -2.73 3.31
CA THR A 142 21.01 -3.31 1.97
C THR A 142 20.16 -4.58 1.92
N THR A 143 20.07 -5.33 3.04
CA THR A 143 19.49 -6.69 3.05
C THR A 143 18.23 -6.81 3.89
N LYS A 144 18.00 -5.88 4.80
CA LYS A 144 16.85 -5.92 5.72
C LYS A 144 16.08 -4.60 5.76
N ARG A 145 14.82 -4.69 6.15
CA ARG A 145 13.93 -3.55 6.40
C ARG A 145 13.24 -3.72 7.74
N LYS A 146 12.96 -2.61 8.39
CA LYS A 146 12.01 -2.60 9.52
C LYS A 146 10.62 -2.42 8.96
N VAL A 147 9.70 -3.28 9.37
CA VAL A 147 8.31 -3.27 8.90
C VAL A 147 7.39 -3.11 10.12
N SER A 148 6.61 -2.06 10.12
CA SER A 148 5.55 -1.81 11.11
C SER A 148 4.20 -1.81 10.41
N ILE A 149 3.22 -2.50 10.98
CA ILE A 149 1.87 -2.57 10.43
C ILE A 149 0.89 -2.13 11.51
N PHE A 150 0.10 -1.13 11.17
CA PHE A 150 -0.95 -0.58 12.01
C PHE A 150 -2.28 -0.76 11.30
N MET A 151 -3.29 -1.18 12.03
CA MET A 151 -4.65 -1.27 11.51
C MET A 151 -5.52 -0.22 12.22
N GLY A 152 -6.08 0.68 11.43
CA GLY A 152 -7.12 1.61 11.87
C GLY A 152 -8.49 0.98 11.68
N HIS A 153 -9.30 1.00 12.73
CA HIS A 153 -10.74 0.68 12.68
C HIS A 153 -11.53 1.95 12.96
N HIS A 154 -12.58 2.14 12.22
CA HIS A 154 -13.67 3.06 12.58
C HIS A 154 -15.01 2.35 12.40
#